data_b89cbfbb8ed7a0d9646aba00e5ce4dab
#
_entry.id   b89cbfbb8ed7a0d9646aba00e5ce4dab
#
_cell.length_a   1.000
_cell.length_b   1.000
_cell.length_c   1.000
_cell.angle_alpha   90.00
_cell.angle_beta   90.00
_cell.angle_gamma   90.00
#
_symmetry.space_group_name_H-M   'P 1'
#
loop_
_entity.id
_entity.type
_entity.pdbx_description
1 polymer ?
#
loop_
_entity_poly.entity_id
_entity_poly.type
_entity_poly.pdbx_seq_one_letter_code
_entity_poly.pdbx_strand_id
1 'polypeptide(L)'
;MKFRHLFVPAVIFTGGSLVSCFPGAGQQPVRSGYLAGIGFSSAAPTGPQNPAEASKFWDGDSLSGPATIHIVRAEQRAYFYKGDQMAGVTPVSTGSSKYTTPPGTYKVSQKASDYASGTYGTIVDIATGTVINDDADSRKDKPGPGQQFVGAPMPHFLRFNHGIGMHAGYLPGYAASHGCVRLPADMAKKFFEHAEIGTPVIVE
;
A
#
# COMPACT_ATOMS: atom_id res chain seq x y z
N MET A 1 -66.16 -28.91 56.04
CA MET A 1 -65.00 -28.86 55.16
C MET A 1 -64.85 -27.42 54.74
N LYS A 2 -63.82 -26.71 55.28
CA LYS A 2 -63.60 -25.30 55.02
C LYS A 2 -62.34 -25.16 54.12
N PHE A 3 -62.54 -24.69 52.87
CA PHE A 3 -61.42 -24.31 51.99
C PHE A 3 -60.95 -22.88 52.33
N ARG A 4 -59.72 -22.74 52.71
CA ARG A 4 -59.05 -21.44 52.91
C ARG A 4 -58.35 -21.05 51.59
N HIS A 5 -58.81 -19.96 50.99
CA HIS A 5 -58.12 -19.34 49.90
C HIS A 5 -56.90 -18.58 50.42
N LEU A 6 -55.72 -18.94 49.90
CA LEU A 6 -54.51 -18.23 50.15
C LEU A 6 -54.29 -17.19 49.01
N PHE A 7 -54.32 -15.93 49.39
CA PHE A 7 -53.92 -14.81 48.50
C PHE A 7 -52.45 -14.74 48.44
N VAL A 8 -51.87 -14.75 47.22
CA VAL A 8 -50.48 -14.44 46.96
C VAL A 8 -50.40 -13.05 46.30
N PRO A 9 -49.70 -12.09 46.83
CA PRO A 9 -49.53 -10.78 46.20
C PRO A 9 -48.56 -10.88 45.03
N ALA A 10 -48.95 -10.31 43.89
CA ALA A 10 -48.10 -10.13 42.71
C ALA A 10 -47.07 -9.03 43.00
N VAL A 11 -45.78 -9.38 42.93
CA VAL A 11 -44.67 -8.43 42.96
C VAL A 11 -44.44 -7.96 41.54
N ILE A 12 -44.69 -6.68 41.29
CA ILE A 12 -44.37 -6.01 40.02
C ILE A 12 -42.90 -5.66 40.06
N PHE A 13 -42.09 -6.37 39.27
CA PHE A 13 -40.70 -5.96 38.99
C PHE A 13 -40.69 -4.95 37.86
N THR A 14 -40.45 -3.70 38.17
CA THR A 14 -40.09 -2.67 37.18
C THR A 14 -38.68 -2.92 36.74
N GLY A 15 -38.51 -3.52 35.55
CA GLY A 15 -37.21 -3.74 34.94
C GLY A 15 -36.62 -2.43 34.46
N GLY A 16 -35.69 -1.86 35.22
CA GLY A 16 -34.80 -0.81 34.75
C GLY A 16 -33.78 -1.41 33.78
N SER A 17 -33.88 -1.03 32.50
CA SER A 17 -32.85 -1.36 31.51
C SER A 17 -31.58 -0.56 31.80
N LEU A 18 -30.60 -1.19 32.42
CA LEU A 18 -29.25 -0.69 32.46
C LEU A 18 -28.61 -0.89 31.07
N VAL A 19 -28.59 0.18 30.29
CA VAL A 19 -27.75 0.25 29.10
C VAL A 19 -26.30 0.27 29.57
N SER A 20 -25.67 -0.90 29.53
CA SER A 20 -24.22 -1.04 29.76
C SER A 20 -23.50 -0.49 28.53
N CYS A 21 -23.05 0.75 28.59
CA CYS A 21 -22.07 1.27 27.65
C CYS A 21 -20.76 0.52 27.90
N PHE A 22 -20.49 -0.51 27.13
CA PHE A 22 -19.14 -1.03 26.97
C PHE A 22 -18.36 0.02 26.16
N PRO A 23 -17.24 0.56 26.69
CA PRO A 23 -16.32 1.30 25.86
C PRO A 23 -15.81 0.33 24.79
N GLY A 24 -16.09 0.65 23.52
CA GLY A 24 -15.61 -0.13 22.39
C GLY A 24 -14.12 -0.35 22.54
N ALA A 25 -13.71 -1.61 22.60
CA ALA A 25 -12.32 -1.98 22.44
C ALA A 25 -11.86 -1.36 21.13
N GLY A 26 -11.04 -0.33 21.22
CA GLY A 26 -10.41 0.29 20.07
C GLY A 26 -9.68 -0.82 19.32
N GLN A 27 -10.17 -1.15 18.14
CA GLN A 27 -9.44 -2.00 17.23
C GLN A 27 -8.14 -1.27 16.95
N GLN A 28 -7.07 -1.76 17.56
CA GLN A 28 -5.73 -1.33 17.21
C GLN A 28 -5.58 -1.58 15.71
N PRO A 29 -5.14 -0.59 14.93
CA PRO A 29 -4.84 -0.85 13.53
C PRO A 29 -3.78 -1.95 13.49
N VAL A 30 -4.13 -3.07 12.86
CA VAL A 30 -3.19 -4.17 12.62
C VAL A 30 -2.00 -3.54 11.91
N ARG A 31 -0.85 -3.51 12.57
CA ARG A 31 0.42 -3.14 11.93
C ARG A 31 0.76 -4.28 10.99
N SER A 32 0.13 -4.28 9.83
CA SER A 32 0.49 -5.19 8.78
C SER A 32 1.81 -4.69 8.17
N GLY A 33 2.73 -5.62 7.91
CA GLY A 33 4.03 -5.36 7.35
C GLY A 33 4.01 -4.71 5.97
N TYR A 34 5.04 -4.94 5.20
CA TYR A 34 5.28 -4.37 3.86
C TYR A 34 4.05 -4.37 2.92
N LEU A 35 3.15 -5.35 3.05
CA LEU A 35 1.96 -5.51 2.22
C LEU A 35 0.67 -4.88 2.79
N ALA A 36 0.73 -4.26 3.96
CA ALA A 36 -0.44 -3.70 4.64
C ALA A 36 -1.22 -2.66 3.85
N GLY A 37 -0.60 -2.07 2.87
CA GLY A 37 -1.27 -1.11 2.00
C GLY A 37 -1.95 -1.72 0.78
N ILE A 38 -1.82 -3.04 0.57
CA ILE A 38 -2.45 -3.76 -0.53
C ILE A 38 -3.48 -4.73 0.06
N GLY A 39 -4.24 -4.26 1.04
CA GLY A 39 -5.32 -5.05 1.64
C GLY A 39 -6.36 -5.38 0.58
N PHE A 40 -6.72 -6.67 0.47
CA PHE A 40 -7.92 -7.13 -0.23
C PHE A 40 -9.20 -6.69 0.54
N SER A 41 -9.30 -5.39 0.82
CA SER A 41 -10.54 -4.82 1.28
C SER A 41 -11.36 -4.45 0.06
N SER A 42 -12.48 -5.08 -0.14
CA SER A 42 -13.42 -4.81 -1.23
C SER A 42 -14.11 -3.43 -1.14
N ALA A 43 -13.71 -2.60 -0.19
CA ALA A 43 -14.09 -1.19 -0.11
C ALA A 43 -12.86 -0.36 -0.49
N ALA A 44 -12.87 0.23 -1.67
CA ALA A 44 -11.92 1.28 -2.01
C ALA A 44 -12.07 2.40 -0.96
N PRO A 45 -10.99 2.82 -0.28
CA PRO A 45 -11.08 3.92 0.66
C PRO A 45 -11.48 5.18 -0.09
N THR A 46 -12.64 5.73 0.27
CA THR A 46 -13.18 6.97 -0.28
C THR A 46 -12.53 8.16 0.44
N GLY A 47 -11.37 8.61 -0.05
CA GLY A 47 -10.67 9.80 0.42
C GLY A 47 -9.15 9.65 0.40
N PRO A 48 -8.38 10.74 0.46
CA PRO A 48 -6.92 10.68 0.54
C PRO A 48 -6.51 9.96 1.83
N GLN A 49 -5.87 8.80 1.69
CA GLN A 49 -5.42 7.97 2.81
C GLN A 49 -4.28 8.62 3.61
N ASN A 50 -3.69 9.67 3.06
CA ASN A 50 -2.59 10.42 3.63
C ASN A 50 -2.66 11.86 3.12
N PRO A 51 -2.42 12.89 3.97
CA PRO A 51 -2.30 14.29 3.53
C PRO A 51 -1.35 14.49 2.35
N ALA A 52 -0.35 13.64 2.19
CA ALA A 52 0.56 13.65 1.04
C ALA A 52 -0.15 13.30 -0.28
N GLU A 53 -1.20 12.48 -0.28
CA GLU A 53 -1.95 12.15 -1.51
C GLU A 53 -2.77 13.34 -2.04
N ALA A 54 -3.15 14.28 -1.18
CA ALA A 54 -3.89 15.47 -1.56
C ALA A 54 -3.10 16.46 -2.43
N SER A 55 -1.78 16.31 -2.55
CA SER A 55 -0.88 17.24 -3.25
C SER A 55 -0.33 16.69 -4.56
N LYS A 56 -1.06 15.84 -5.27
CA LYS A 56 -0.69 15.33 -6.57
C LYS A 56 -1.34 16.13 -7.70
N PHE A 57 -0.64 16.24 -8.82
CA PHE A 57 -1.09 16.93 -10.02
C PHE A 57 -0.69 16.16 -11.28
N TRP A 58 -1.51 16.16 -12.32
CA TRP A 58 -1.22 15.59 -13.61
C TRP A 58 -1.85 16.39 -14.76
N ASP A 59 -1.03 16.79 -15.72
CA ASP A 59 -1.43 17.42 -16.99
C ASP A 59 -0.68 16.81 -18.19
N GLY A 60 -0.05 15.67 -18.00
CA GLY A 60 0.78 15.04 -19.03
C GLY A 60 0.02 14.55 -20.24
N ASP A 61 -1.32 14.46 -20.19
CA ASP A 61 -2.14 14.06 -21.32
C ASP A 61 -2.21 15.16 -22.40
N SER A 62 -2.06 16.43 -21.99
CA SER A 62 -2.08 17.62 -22.88
C SER A 62 -0.70 17.97 -23.43
N LEU A 63 0.38 17.46 -22.84
CA LEU A 63 1.75 17.83 -23.15
C LEU A 63 2.42 16.82 -24.10
N SER A 64 3.37 17.32 -24.92
CA SER A 64 4.20 16.52 -25.81
C SER A 64 5.67 16.71 -25.50
N GLY A 65 6.52 15.82 -26.02
CA GLY A 65 7.97 15.86 -25.82
C GLY A 65 8.52 14.64 -25.10
N PRO A 66 9.86 14.50 -25.00
CA PRO A 66 10.49 13.37 -24.35
C PRO A 66 10.20 13.36 -22.86
N ALA A 67 9.85 12.18 -22.33
CA ALA A 67 9.58 11.98 -20.92
C ALA A 67 10.88 11.95 -20.11
N THR A 68 10.86 12.56 -18.92
CA THR A 68 11.91 12.44 -17.89
C THR A 68 11.26 12.38 -16.51
N ILE A 69 11.80 11.55 -15.63
CA ILE A 69 11.28 11.37 -14.26
C ILE A 69 12.36 11.80 -13.27
N HIS A 70 12.01 12.68 -12.33
CA HIS A 70 12.86 13.07 -11.21
C HIS A 70 12.26 12.57 -9.90
N ILE A 71 13.03 11.89 -9.08
CA ILE A 71 12.64 11.39 -7.76
C ILE A 71 13.49 12.11 -6.71
N VAL A 72 12.84 12.99 -5.95
CA VAL A 72 13.50 13.76 -4.87
C VAL A 72 13.19 13.05 -3.54
N ARG A 73 14.16 12.26 -3.06
CA ARG A 73 13.99 11.43 -1.86
C ARG A 73 13.77 12.25 -0.59
N ALA A 74 14.43 13.40 -0.48
CA ALA A 74 14.27 14.28 0.67
C ALA A 74 12.85 14.83 0.80
N GLU A 75 12.18 15.06 -0.32
CA GLU A 75 10.80 15.55 -0.38
C GLU A 75 9.75 14.44 -0.38
N GLN A 76 10.17 13.19 -0.60
CA GLN A 76 9.28 12.06 -0.89
C GLN A 76 8.30 12.40 -2.03
N ARG A 77 8.87 12.92 -3.16
CA ARG A 77 8.13 13.31 -4.36
C ARG A 77 8.79 12.77 -5.62
N ALA A 78 7.95 12.49 -6.62
CA ALA A 78 8.36 12.25 -7.98
C ALA A 78 7.71 13.26 -8.91
N TYR A 79 8.49 13.75 -9.85
CA TYR A 79 8.13 14.72 -10.86
C TYR A 79 8.23 14.06 -12.23
N PHE A 80 7.22 14.25 -13.07
CA PHE A 80 7.22 13.80 -14.45
C PHE A 80 7.30 15.02 -15.37
N TYR A 81 8.21 15.00 -16.33
CA TYR A 81 8.38 16.05 -17.30
C TYR A 81 8.12 15.53 -18.72
N LYS A 82 7.65 16.41 -19.61
CA LYS A 82 7.63 16.23 -21.06
C LYS A 82 8.39 17.41 -21.69
N GLY A 83 9.59 17.14 -22.25
CA GLY A 83 10.55 18.21 -22.54
C GLY A 83 10.88 18.99 -21.28
N ASP A 84 10.79 20.32 -21.36
CA ASP A 84 11.08 21.22 -20.22
C ASP A 84 9.82 21.53 -19.37
N GLN A 85 8.67 20.95 -19.68
CA GLN A 85 7.43 21.21 -18.98
C GLN A 85 7.15 20.15 -17.93
N MET A 86 6.81 20.58 -16.71
CA MET A 86 6.35 19.67 -15.67
C MET A 86 4.95 19.16 -16.00
N ALA A 87 4.87 17.88 -16.31
CA ALA A 87 3.63 17.17 -16.66
C ALA A 87 2.88 16.62 -15.44
N GLY A 88 3.58 16.41 -14.35
CA GLY A 88 2.95 15.91 -13.13
C GLY A 88 3.89 15.87 -11.93
N VAL A 89 3.29 15.85 -10.75
CA VAL A 89 3.98 15.66 -9.48
C VAL A 89 3.13 14.76 -8.58
N THR A 90 3.79 13.89 -7.83
CA THR A 90 3.12 12.96 -6.93
C THR A 90 3.95 12.70 -5.67
N PRO A 91 3.31 12.51 -4.50
CA PRO A 91 3.99 11.96 -3.36
C PRO A 91 4.44 10.53 -3.67
N VAL A 92 5.53 10.11 -3.03
CA VAL A 92 6.06 8.76 -3.14
C VAL A 92 6.48 8.22 -1.77
N SER A 93 6.75 6.92 -1.70
CA SER A 93 7.47 6.32 -0.58
C SER A 93 8.68 5.57 -1.15
N THR A 94 9.86 6.15 -0.95
CA THR A 94 11.13 5.58 -1.40
C THR A 94 11.65 4.52 -0.43
N GLY A 95 12.81 3.94 -0.72
CA GLY A 95 13.48 2.99 0.15
C GLY A 95 13.80 3.55 1.53
N SER A 96 13.55 2.76 2.57
CA SER A 96 13.90 3.10 3.96
C SER A 96 15.40 3.26 4.15
N SER A 97 15.85 3.76 5.31
CA SER A 97 17.27 3.93 5.63
C SER A 97 18.09 2.64 5.48
N LYS A 98 17.46 1.49 5.73
CA LYS A 98 18.09 0.16 5.58
C LYS A 98 18.16 -0.31 4.11
N TYR A 99 17.26 0.17 3.27
CA TYR A 99 17.10 -0.26 1.87
C TYR A 99 16.92 0.95 0.96
N THR A 100 17.87 1.87 0.99
CA THR A 100 17.76 3.15 0.27
C THR A 100 17.55 2.96 -1.23
N THR A 101 16.70 3.80 -1.82
CA THR A 101 16.68 4.00 -3.27
C THR A 101 17.97 4.76 -3.64
N PRO A 102 18.93 4.17 -4.36
CA PRO A 102 20.22 4.83 -4.59
C PRO A 102 20.07 6.11 -5.44
N PRO A 103 20.77 7.20 -5.11
CA PRO A 103 20.81 8.38 -5.97
C PRO A 103 21.58 8.06 -7.26
N GLY A 104 21.28 8.80 -8.31
CA GLY A 104 21.94 8.65 -9.61
C GLY A 104 21.02 8.87 -10.79
N THR A 105 21.58 8.72 -11.98
CA THR A 105 20.86 8.83 -13.25
C THR A 105 20.73 7.45 -13.88
N TYR A 106 19.50 7.06 -14.15
CA TYR A 106 19.10 5.76 -14.67
C TYR A 106 18.22 5.91 -15.91
N LYS A 107 17.80 4.78 -16.45
CA LYS A 107 16.78 4.73 -17.53
C LYS A 107 15.78 3.63 -17.22
N VAL A 108 14.53 3.82 -17.61
CA VAL A 108 13.54 2.75 -17.57
C VAL A 108 14.04 1.58 -18.43
N SER A 109 14.23 0.42 -17.81
CA SER A 109 14.76 -0.78 -18.46
C SER A 109 13.72 -1.89 -18.67
N GLN A 110 12.58 -1.81 -17.95
CA GLN A 110 11.46 -2.73 -18.07
C GLN A 110 10.16 -2.03 -17.69
N LYS A 111 9.08 -2.39 -18.41
CA LYS A 111 7.70 -2.02 -18.06
C LYS A 111 6.88 -3.30 -17.92
N ALA A 112 6.08 -3.39 -16.86
CA ALA A 112 5.12 -4.47 -16.68
C ALA A 112 3.87 -3.93 -15.97
N SER A 113 2.70 -4.08 -16.58
CA SER A 113 1.43 -3.64 -15.99
C SER A 113 1.10 -4.42 -14.72
N ASP A 114 1.50 -5.68 -14.69
CA ASP A 114 1.20 -6.64 -13.64
C ASP A 114 2.48 -7.40 -13.25
N TYR A 115 3.20 -6.88 -12.28
CA TYR A 115 4.47 -7.42 -11.81
C TYR A 115 4.36 -7.83 -10.33
N ALA A 116 5.02 -8.91 -9.97
CA ALA A 116 5.17 -9.32 -8.58
C ALA A 116 6.65 -9.50 -8.22
N SER A 117 7.01 -9.13 -7.01
CA SER A 117 8.37 -9.29 -6.51
C SER A 117 8.76 -10.77 -6.39
N GLY A 118 9.89 -11.15 -6.94
CA GLY A 118 10.49 -12.48 -6.68
C GLY A 118 11.24 -12.56 -5.35
N THR A 119 11.47 -11.42 -4.69
CA THR A 119 12.30 -11.33 -3.47
C THR A 119 11.50 -11.08 -2.22
N TYR A 120 10.60 -10.10 -2.24
CA TYR A 120 9.81 -9.67 -1.10
C TYR A 120 8.35 -10.05 -1.28
N GLY A 121 7.72 -10.52 -0.22
CA GLY A 121 6.33 -10.97 -0.29
C GLY A 121 5.83 -11.52 1.03
N THR A 122 4.91 -12.45 0.95
CA THR A 122 4.36 -13.18 2.09
C THR A 122 4.59 -14.68 1.96
N ILE A 123 4.62 -15.39 3.09
CA ILE A 123 4.45 -16.84 3.12
C ILE A 123 3.05 -17.13 3.62
N VAL A 124 2.29 -17.90 2.88
CA VAL A 124 0.91 -18.25 3.20
C VAL A 124 0.75 -19.77 3.29
N ASP A 125 -0.16 -20.24 4.13
CA ASP A 125 -0.65 -21.61 4.14
C ASP A 125 -1.51 -21.86 2.90
N ILE A 126 -1.23 -22.90 2.13
CA ILE A 126 -1.89 -23.19 0.85
C ILE A 126 -3.35 -23.59 1.05
N ALA A 127 -3.65 -24.33 2.12
CA ALA A 127 -4.99 -24.88 2.34
C ALA A 127 -5.97 -23.82 2.86
N THR A 128 -5.50 -22.90 3.70
CA THR A 128 -6.33 -21.90 4.39
C THR A 128 -6.18 -20.49 3.85
N GLY A 129 -5.09 -20.20 3.12
CA GLY A 129 -4.72 -18.84 2.72
C GLY A 129 -4.21 -17.97 3.88
N THR A 130 -4.03 -18.54 5.06
CA THR A 130 -3.55 -17.80 6.24
C THR A 130 -2.14 -17.29 6.03
N VAL A 131 -1.90 -16.02 6.33
CA VAL A 131 -0.56 -15.41 6.28
C VAL A 131 0.27 -15.92 7.46
N ILE A 132 1.39 -16.56 7.16
CA ILE A 132 2.36 -17.09 8.13
C ILE A 132 3.49 -16.09 8.38
N ASN A 133 3.94 -15.42 7.33
CA ASN A 133 4.95 -14.37 7.39
C ASN A 133 4.56 -13.28 6.39
N ASP A 134 4.31 -12.06 6.86
CA ASP A 134 3.83 -10.92 6.05
C ASP A 134 4.97 -10.02 5.53
N ASP A 135 6.22 -10.27 5.93
CA ASP A 135 7.43 -9.56 5.48
C ASP A 135 8.54 -10.54 5.06
N ALA A 136 8.18 -11.51 4.23
CA ALA A 136 9.09 -12.56 3.80
C ALA A 136 10.10 -12.07 2.75
N ASP A 137 11.38 -12.44 2.97
CA ASP A 137 12.46 -12.34 1.99
C ASP A 137 12.79 -13.75 1.47
N SER A 138 12.42 -14.05 0.23
CA SER A 138 12.59 -15.38 -0.38
C SER A 138 14.02 -15.90 -0.38
N ARG A 139 15.01 -15.04 -0.18
CA ARG A 139 16.43 -15.43 -0.06
C ARG A 139 16.75 -16.03 1.31
N LYS A 140 15.98 -15.68 2.34
CA LYS A 140 16.17 -16.08 3.75
C LYS A 140 15.05 -16.97 4.25
N ASP A 141 13.81 -16.57 3.96
CA ASP A 141 12.60 -17.20 4.45
C ASP A 141 12.10 -18.22 3.43
N LYS A 142 12.17 -19.50 3.79
CA LYS A 142 11.72 -20.58 2.91
C LYS A 142 10.35 -21.10 3.38
N PRO A 143 9.37 -21.25 2.47
CA PRO A 143 8.12 -21.89 2.81
C PRO A 143 8.34 -23.30 3.34
N GLY A 144 7.64 -23.68 4.40
CA GLY A 144 7.57 -25.04 4.93
C GLY A 144 6.59 -25.93 4.14
N PRO A 145 6.41 -27.19 4.56
CA PRO A 145 5.40 -28.07 3.97
C PRO A 145 4.00 -27.45 4.06
N GLY A 146 3.24 -27.46 2.97
CA GLY A 146 1.91 -26.86 2.88
C GLY A 146 1.88 -25.32 2.82
N GLN A 147 3.02 -24.67 2.65
CA GLN A 147 3.15 -23.23 2.53
C GLN A 147 3.68 -22.82 1.16
N GLN A 148 3.39 -21.59 0.75
CA GLN A 148 3.95 -21.01 -0.47
C GLN A 148 4.38 -19.56 -0.27
N PHE A 149 5.40 -19.13 -1.01
CA PHE A 149 5.78 -17.73 -1.12
C PHE A 149 4.90 -17.05 -2.17
N VAL A 150 4.30 -15.91 -1.79
CA VAL A 150 3.52 -15.05 -2.67
C VAL A 150 4.24 -13.71 -2.76
N GLY A 151 4.75 -13.40 -3.95
CA GLY A 151 5.47 -12.14 -4.19
C GLY A 151 4.59 -10.91 -4.01
N ALA A 152 5.16 -9.85 -3.45
CA ALA A 152 4.47 -8.57 -3.30
C ALA A 152 4.03 -8.04 -4.68
N PRO A 153 2.73 -7.72 -4.89
CA PRO A 153 2.25 -7.15 -6.13
C PRO A 153 2.81 -5.75 -6.32
N MET A 154 3.23 -5.45 -7.55
CA MET A 154 3.80 -4.17 -7.97
C MET A 154 3.12 -3.70 -9.28
N PRO A 155 1.84 -3.31 -9.26
CA PRO A 155 1.14 -2.86 -10.46
C PRO A 155 1.81 -1.64 -11.09
N HIS A 156 1.79 -1.58 -12.43
CA HIS A 156 2.39 -0.50 -13.22
C HIS A 156 3.88 -0.31 -12.95
N PHE A 157 4.61 -1.41 -12.95
CA PHE A 157 6.04 -1.45 -12.62
C PHE A 157 6.90 -0.87 -13.74
N LEU A 158 7.73 0.11 -13.39
CA LEU A 158 8.78 0.70 -14.22
C LEU A 158 10.13 0.45 -13.54
N ARG A 159 10.90 -0.53 -14.02
CA ARG A 159 12.24 -0.82 -13.53
C ARG A 159 13.23 0.22 -14.04
N PHE A 160 14.09 0.74 -13.18
CA PHE A 160 15.15 1.68 -13.60
C PHE A 160 16.55 1.35 -13.06
N ASN A 161 16.69 0.54 -12.02
CA ASN A 161 17.99 0.18 -11.45
C ASN A 161 17.96 -1.25 -10.89
N HIS A 162 18.62 -2.20 -11.58
CA HIS A 162 18.67 -3.62 -11.20
C HIS A 162 17.30 -4.19 -10.78
N GLY A 163 17.10 -4.45 -9.48
CA GLY A 163 15.82 -4.91 -8.91
C GLY A 163 14.86 -3.79 -8.50
N ILE A 164 15.28 -2.52 -8.62
CA ILE A 164 14.51 -1.36 -8.15
C ILE A 164 13.70 -0.76 -9.29
N GLY A 165 12.46 -0.44 -8.99
CA GLY A 165 11.54 0.24 -9.91
C GLY A 165 10.55 1.11 -9.14
N MET A 166 9.68 1.79 -9.87
CA MET A 166 8.53 2.48 -9.32
C MET A 166 7.26 1.72 -9.67
N HIS A 167 6.26 1.74 -8.78
CA HIS A 167 5.01 0.99 -8.93
C HIS A 167 3.91 1.54 -8.03
N ALA A 168 2.67 1.14 -8.25
CA ALA A 168 1.58 1.43 -7.32
C ALA A 168 1.80 0.75 -5.97
N GLY A 169 1.60 1.49 -4.87
CA GLY A 169 1.75 0.93 -3.53
C GLY A 169 1.32 1.87 -2.43
N TYR A 170 1.30 1.37 -1.21
CA TYR A 170 0.92 2.14 -0.04
C TYR A 170 1.99 3.17 0.34
N LEU A 171 1.53 4.39 0.63
CA LEU A 171 2.35 5.52 1.04
C LEU A 171 2.10 5.86 2.51
N PRO A 172 2.99 5.52 3.43
CA PRO A 172 2.85 5.90 4.84
C PRO A 172 3.19 7.38 5.11
N GLY A 173 3.68 8.14 4.10
CA GLY A 173 4.12 9.52 4.23
C GLY A 173 5.63 9.69 4.50
N TYR A 174 6.36 8.60 4.50
CA TYR A 174 7.83 8.57 4.69
C TYR A 174 8.46 7.45 3.87
N ALA A 175 9.80 7.42 3.80
CA ALA A 175 10.57 6.37 3.13
C ALA A 175 10.44 5.04 3.88
N ALA A 176 9.77 4.04 3.29
CA ALA A 176 9.38 2.80 3.97
C ALA A 176 9.52 1.53 3.11
N SER A 177 10.00 1.63 1.87
CA SER A 177 10.11 0.46 0.98
C SER A 177 11.43 -0.29 1.16
N HIS A 178 11.55 -1.43 0.49
CA HIS A 178 12.80 -2.18 0.33
C HIS A 178 13.63 -1.73 -0.89
N GLY A 179 13.54 -0.44 -1.24
CA GLY A 179 14.32 0.18 -2.32
C GLY A 179 13.48 0.66 -3.51
N CYS A 180 12.36 0.05 -3.80
CA CYS A 180 11.43 0.52 -4.83
C CYS A 180 10.77 1.85 -4.43
N VAL A 181 10.21 2.55 -5.40
CA VAL A 181 9.48 3.81 -5.21
C VAL A 181 7.99 3.53 -5.36
N ARG A 182 7.23 3.65 -4.28
CA ARG A 182 5.78 3.47 -4.29
C ARG A 182 5.09 4.78 -4.65
N LEU A 183 4.10 4.70 -5.53
CA LEU A 183 3.26 5.82 -5.95
C LEU A 183 1.79 5.53 -5.64
N PRO A 184 0.91 6.55 -5.53
CA PRO A 184 -0.53 6.37 -5.62
C PRO A 184 -0.91 5.64 -6.90
N ALA A 185 -1.93 4.77 -6.85
CA ALA A 185 -2.24 3.87 -7.95
C ALA A 185 -2.56 4.58 -9.27
N ASP A 186 -3.29 5.70 -9.20
CA ASP A 186 -3.62 6.54 -10.36
C ASP A 186 -2.37 7.19 -10.97
N MET A 187 -1.43 7.68 -10.14
CA MET A 187 -0.20 8.29 -10.62
C MET A 187 0.79 7.25 -11.15
N ALA A 188 0.86 6.07 -10.53
CA ALA A 188 1.66 4.96 -11.05
C ALA A 188 1.19 4.56 -12.45
N LYS A 189 -0.13 4.50 -12.67
CA LYS A 189 -0.72 4.27 -13.99
C LYS A 189 -0.31 5.34 -14.99
N LYS A 190 -0.44 6.63 -14.63
CA LYS A 190 -0.05 7.77 -15.50
C LYS A 190 1.44 7.72 -15.87
N PHE A 191 2.31 7.52 -14.88
CA PHE A 191 3.75 7.39 -15.13
C PHE A 191 4.06 6.20 -16.03
N PHE A 192 3.39 5.07 -15.81
CA PHE A 192 3.53 3.87 -16.63
C PHE A 192 3.07 4.07 -18.08
N GLU A 193 1.95 4.75 -18.31
CA GLU A 193 1.40 5.01 -19.64
C GLU A 193 2.29 5.96 -20.45
N HIS A 194 2.91 6.94 -19.79
CA HIS A 194 3.64 8.03 -20.46
C HIS A 194 5.17 7.85 -20.48
N ALA A 195 5.72 6.93 -19.67
CA ALA A 195 7.14 6.58 -19.75
C ALA A 195 7.37 5.43 -20.75
N GLU A 196 8.46 5.48 -21.47
CA GLU A 196 8.90 4.42 -22.37
C GLU A 196 10.19 3.76 -21.88
N ILE A 197 10.54 2.59 -22.42
CA ILE A 197 11.87 2.01 -22.20
C ILE A 197 12.91 3.01 -22.72
N GLY A 198 13.88 3.32 -21.88
CA GLY A 198 14.87 4.37 -22.15
C GLY A 198 14.55 5.72 -21.52
N THR A 199 13.32 5.96 -21.03
CA THR A 199 12.99 7.19 -20.29
C THR A 199 13.99 7.43 -19.16
N PRO A 200 14.64 8.61 -19.09
CA PRO A 200 15.55 8.97 -18.01
C PRO A 200 14.84 9.01 -16.66
N VAL A 201 15.51 8.50 -15.63
CA VAL A 201 15.07 8.55 -14.23
C VAL A 201 16.21 9.08 -13.38
N ILE A 202 16.03 10.25 -12.80
CA ILE A 202 17.02 10.93 -11.95
C ILE A 202 16.56 10.79 -10.51
N VAL A 203 17.42 10.26 -9.64
CA VAL A 203 17.17 10.08 -8.20
C VAL A 203 18.13 10.96 -7.42
N GLU A 204 17.58 11.84 -6.56
CA GLU A 204 18.30 12.79 -5.71
C GLU A 204 18.05 12.54 -4.23
#